data_94cb46e3e3e36c22339e355d37360480
#
_entry.id   94cb46e3e3e36c22339e355d37360480
#
_cell.length_a   1.000
_cell.length_b   1.000
_cell.length_c   1.000
_cell.angle_alpha   90.00
_cell.angle_beta   90.00
_cell.angle_gamma   90.00
#
_symmetry.space_group_name_H-M   'P 1'
#
loop_
_entity.id
_entity.type
_entity.pdbx_description
1 polymer ?
#
loop_
_entity_poly.entity_id
_entity_poly.type
_entity_poly.pdbx_seq_one_letter_code
_entity_poly.pdbx_strand_id
1 'polypeptide(L)'
;VIAFPFVHYAITINGAKVSDTRTGQALLRAEIALDTCLRLLDFVGRYDAMYDCYWNDPGWVDRSFLERVRYYNSDEEVVTLLRTTRGPVDDLKAFLRENGQPVQKVQLCFRDMAERETARAEIAAAFPEILVTSSFRNNLELNAADADKGRALLALAQHLGIPAADTIAFGDSSNDLRMLRAAGTSVAMGNAAPYSKIGRAVQQECRDRS
;
A
#
# COMPACT_ATOMS: atom_id res chain seq x y z
N VAL A 1 0.54 13.64 -9.06
CA VAL A 1 0.03 12.82 -10.19
C VAL A 1 1.05 12.95 -11.29
N ILE A 2 1.72 11.84 -11.62
CA ILE A 2 2.65 11.79 -12.75
C ILE A 2 1.79 11.99 -14.00
N ALA A 3 2.01 13.10 -14.68
CA ALA A 3 1.26 13.44 -15.90
C ALA A 3 1.77 12.58 -17.08
N PHE A 4 1.39 11.31 -17.10
CA PHE A 4 1.47 10.50 -18.30
C PHE A 4 0.14 10.65 -19.06
N PRO A 5 0.09 11.42 -20.14
CA PRO A 5 -1.17 11.73 -20.83
C PRO A 5 -1.85 10.49 -21.45
N PHE A 6 -1.14 9.39 -21.57
CA PHE A 6 -1.63 8.12 -22.07
C PHE A 6 -2.13 7.17 -20.95
N VAL A 7 -1.92 7.50 -19.68
CA VAL A 7 -2.44 6.72 -18.54
C VAL A 7 -3.83 7.26 -18.19
N HIS A 8 -4.86 6.51 -18.53
CA HIS A 8 -6.26 6.91 -18.32
C HIS A 8 -6.84 6.42 -17.00
N TYR A 9 -6.27 5.38 -16.40
CA TYR A 9 -6.72 4.81 -15.14
C TYR A 9 -5.54 4.55 -14.22
N ALA A 10 -5.73 4.72 -12.93
CA ALA A 10 -4.73 4.41 -11.92
C ALA A 10 -5.31 3.51 -10.84
N ILE A 11 -4.59 2.43 -10.52
CA ILE A 11 -4.79 1.61 -9.34
C ILE A 11 -3.72 2.05 -8.32
N THR A 12 -4.15 2.62 -7.21
CA THR A 12 -3.26 3.21 -6.20
C THR A 12 -3.50 2.61 -4.82
N ILE A 13 -2.55 2.86 -3.91
CA ILE A 13 -2.65 2.48 -2.49
C ILE A 13 -2.99 0.99 -2.33
N ASN A 14 -2.20 0.11 -2.97
CA ASN A 14 -2.37 -1.35 -2.94
C ASN A 14 -3.73 -1.87 -3.47
N GLY A 15 -4.40 -1.10 -4.33
CA GLY A 15 -5.73 -1.45 -4.83
C GLY A 15 -6.88 -0.87 -3.99
N ALA A 16 -6.59 -0.07 -2.97
CA ALA A 16 -7.62 0.64 -2.20
C ALA A 16 -8.39 1.67 -3.03
N LYS A 17 -7.80 2.15 -4.12
CA LYS A 17 -8.45 3.12 -5.02
C LYS A 17 -8.18 2.78 -6.47
N VAL A 18 -9.24 2.81 -7.28
CA VAL A 18 -9.16 2.84 -8.75
C VAL A 18 -9.79 4.14 -9.21
N SER A 19 -9.11 4.91 -10.04
CA SER A 19 -9.60 6.20 -10.53
C SER A 19 -9.37 6.40 -12.02
N ASP A 20 -10.28 7.12 -12.68
CA ASP A 20 -10.06 7.71 -13.98
C ASP A 20 -9.19 8.95 -13.80
N THR A 21 -8.00 8.95 -14.39
CA THR A 21 -7.00 10.03 -14.22
C THR A 21 -7.39 11.31 -14.94
N ARG A 22 -8.29 11.25 -15.93
CA ARG A 22 -8.77 12.40 -16.71
C ARG A 22 -9.82 13.21 -15.95
N THR A 23 -10.68 12.51 -15.20
CA THR A 23 -11.81 13.13 -14.46
C THR A 23 -11.52 13.25 -12.97
N GLY A 24 -10.56 12.49 -12.44
CA GLY A 24 -10.33 12.34 -11.01
C GLY A 24 -11.37 11.48 -10.29
N GLN A 25 -12.36 10.95 -11.01
CA GLN A 25 -13.42 10.14 -10.43
C GLN A 25 -12.87 8.81 -9.91
N ALA A 26 -13.19 8.48 -8.66
CA ALA A 26 -12.93 7.16 -8.11
C ALA A 26 -13.98 6.17 -8.60
N LEU A 27 -13.52 5.07 -9.24
CA LEU A 27 -14.34 3.97 -9.73
C LEU A 27 -14.50 2.88 -8.65
N LEU A 28 -13.50 2.74 -7.78
CA LEU A 28 -13.48 1.79 -6.67
C LEU A 28 -12.76 2.41 -5.48
N ARG A 29 -13.31 2.18 -4.28
CA ARG A 29 -12.67 2.47 -2.99
C ARG A 29 -12.80 1.24 -2.09
N ALA A 30 -11.72 0.92 -1.39
CA ALA A 30 -11.66 -0.08 -0.35
C ALA A 30 -10.88 0.54 0.82
N GLU A 31 -11.61 1.04 1.80
CA GLU A 31 -11.06 1.91 2.85
C GLU A 31 -11.31 1.29 4.24
N ILE A 32 -10.41 1.56 5.17
CA ILE A 32 -10.51 1.16 6.57
C ILE A 32 -11.49 2.13 7.24
N ALA A 33 -12.54 1.63 7.87
CA ALA A 33 -13.47 2.46 8.62
C ALA A 33 -12.73 3.25 9.72
N LEU A 34 -13.16 4.47 9.99
CA LEU A 34 -12.47 5.36 10.93
C LEU A 34 -12.31 4.72 12.33
N ASP A 35 -13.36 4.09 12.85
CA ASP A 35 -13.31 3.40 14.15
C ASP A 35 -12.24 2.28 14.16
N THR A 36 -12.22 1.45 13.13
CA THR A 36 -11.21 0.40 12.97
C THR A 36 -9.81 1.01 12.87
N CYS A 37 -9.65 2.11 12.12
CA CYS A 37 -8.36 2.81 12.02
C CYS A 37 -7.91 3.32 13.39
N LEU A 38 -8.76 3.97 14.16
CA LEU A 38 -8.41 4.49 15.48
C LEU A 38 -8.04 3.37 16.46
N ARG A 39 -8.79 2.26 16.49
CA ARG A 39 -8.45 1.06 17.28
C ARG A 39 -7.10 0.48 16.82
N LEU A 40 -6.84 0.45 15.52
CA LEU A 40 -5.57 -0.02 14.96
C LEU A 40 -4.42 0.89 15.40
N LEU A 41 -4.57 2.22 15.36
CA LEU A 41 -3.55 3.17 15.82
C LEU A 41 -3.28 3.06 17.32
N ASP A 42 -4.31 2.80 18.14
CA ASP A 42 -4.13 2.51 19.57
C ASP A 42 -3.34 1.20 19.78
N PHE A 43 -3.66 0.18 18.98
CA PHE A 43 -2.99 -1.11 19.05
C PHE A 43 -1.53 -1.04 18.63
N VAL A 44 -1.21 -0.34 17.54
CA VAL A 44 0.17 -0.26 17.02
C VAL A 44 1.04 0.72 17.80
N GLY A 45 0.44 1.63 18.59
CA GLY A 45 1.18 2.56 19.44
C GLY A 45 2.03 1.92 20.55
N ARG A 46 1.91 0.60 20.77
CA ARG A 46 2.73 -0.17 21.70
C ARG A 46 4.10 -0.60 21.14
N TYR A 47 4.29 -0.48 19.82
CA TYR A 47 5.55 -0.82 19.15
C TYR A 47 6.42 0.42 18.98
N ASP A 48 7.76 0.23 18.95
CA ASP A 48 8.68 1.29 18.53
C ASP A 48 8.69 1.42 17.01
N ALA A 49 7.59 1.93 16.48
CA ALA A 49 7.38 2.12 15.05
C ALA A 49 6.85 3.52 14.76
N MET A 50 7.37 4.12 13.69
CA MET A 50 6.71 5.27 13.08
C MET A 50 5.48 4.77 12.31
N TYR A 51 4.35 5.47 12.42
CA TYR A 51 3.17 5.19 11.60
C TYR A 51 2.61 6.44 10.94
N ASP A 52 2.05 6.26 9.74
CA ASP A 52 1.32 7.27 8.99
C ASP A 52 -0.01 6.72 8.46
N CYS A 53 -0.96 7.59 8.15
CA CYS A 53 -2.24 7.24 7.55
C CYS A 53 -2.43 7.97 6.22
N TYR A 54 -2.92 7.24 5.22
CA TYR A 54 -3.34 7.85 3.96
C TYR A 54 -4.82 8.22 4.04
N TRP A 55 -5.08 9.51 4.00
CA TRP A 55 -6.42 10.06 3.94
C TRP A 55 -6.49 11.05 2.78
N ASN A 56 -7.45 10.84 1.90
CA ASN A 56 -7.66 11.64 0.69
C ASN A 56 -6.40 11.77 -0.19
N ASP A 57 -5.70 10.64 -0.39
CA ASP A 57 -4.48 10.42 -1.15
C ASP A 57 -3.15 10.80 -0.47
N PRO A 58 -2.92 11.97 0.17
CA PRO A 58 -1.65 12.18 0.87
C PRO A 58 -1.55 11.32 2.15
N GLY A 59 -0.32 11.01 2.52
CA GLY A 59 -0.02 10.40 3.82
C GLY A 59 0.06 11.49 4.89
N TRP A 60 -0.54 11.27 6.07
CA TRP A 60 -0.53 12.15 7.23
C TRP A 60 0.18 11.47 8.39
N VAL A 61 0.98 12.21 9.14
CA VAL A 61 1.87 11.67 10.17
C VAL A 61 2.01 12.65 11.33
N ASP A 62 2.16 12.14 12.57
CA ASP A 62 2.55 13.00 13.68
C ASP A 62 3.90 13.67 13.39
N ARG A 63 3.98 14.98 13.60
CA ARG A 63 5.20 15.79 13.40
C ARG A 63 6.41 15.20 14.10
N SER A 64 6.25 14.71 15.32
CA SER A 64 7.29 14.07 16.13
C SER A 64 7.91 12.83 15.46
N PHE A 65 7.13 12.06 14.71
CA PHE A 65 7.67 10.93 13.95
C PHE A 65 8.47 11.40 12.74
N LEU A 66 8.01 12.44 12.04
CA LEU A 66 8.72 12.97 10.88
C LEU A 66 10.05 13.62 11.26
N GLU A 67 10.14 14.26 12.44
CA GLU A 67 11.38 14.78 12.99
C GLU A 67 12.38 13.66 13.28
N ARG A 68 11.90 12.50 13.75
CA ARG A 68 12.68 11.31 14.08
C ARG A 68 12.74 10.28 12.95
N VAL A 69 12.37 10.61 11.73
CA VAL A 69 12.27 9.64 10.60
C VAL A 69 13.56 8.85 10.36
N ARG A 70 14.74 9.46 10.58
CA ARG A 70 16.03 8.79 10.47
C ARG A 70 16.29 7.73 11.54
N TYR A 71 15.60 7.77 12.65
CA TYR A 71 15.66 6.72 13.66
C TYR A 71 15.03 5.41 13.14
N TYR A 72 13.96 5.52 12.35
CA TYR A 72 13.23 4.39 11.78
C TYR A 72 13.76 3.96 10.41
N ASN A 73 14.41 4.86 9.66
CA ASN A 73 14.87 4.60 8.30
C ASN A 73 16.31 5.11 8.13
N SER A 74 17.21 4.20 7.75
CA SER A 74 18.60 4.53 7.43
C SER A 74 18.82 4.86 5.95
N ASP A 75 17.85 4.57 5.09
CA ASP A 75 17.89 4.86 3.65
C ASP A 75 17.48 6.32 3.41
N GLU A 76 18.40 7.12 2.88
CA GLU A 76 18.18 8.55 2.62
C GLU A 76 17.12 8.81 1.53
N GLU A 77 16.95 7.91 0.58
CA GLU A 77 15.89 8.03 -0.44
C GLU A 77 14.51 7.87 0.23
N VAL A 78 14.37 6.87 1.11
CA VAL A 78 13.15 6.66 1.89
C VAL A 78 12.89 7.82 2.85
N VAL A 79 13.92 8.33 3.53
CA VAL A 79 13.82 9.50 4.41
C VAL A 79 13.34 10.73 3.64
N THR A 80 13.92 10.98 2.47
CA THR A 80 13.53 12.09 1.60
C THR A 80 12.09 11.92 1.11
N LEU A 81 11.73 10.72 0.66
CA LEU A 81 10.37 10.40 0.22
C LEU A 81 9.35 10.70 1.34
N LEU A 82 9.59 10.20 2.55
CA LEU A 82 8.67 10.41 3.68
C LEU A 82 8.54 11.90 4.02
N ARG A 83 9.64 12.64 4.06
CA ARG A 83 9.63 14.08 4.36
C ARG A 83 8.93 14.93 3.30
N THR A 84 8.99 14.53 2.04
CA THR A 84 8.43 15.30 0.93
C THR A 84 6.97 14.95 0.60
N THR A 85 6.52 13.75 1.03
CA THR A 85 5.20 13.24 0.66
C THR A 85 4.23 13.13 1.84
N ARG A 86 4.69 13.37 3.09
CA ARG A 86 3.82 13.31 4.28
C ARG A 86 3.46 14.71 4.78
N GLY A 87 2.16 14.91 5.03
CA GLY A 87 1.64 16.08 5.74
C GLY A 87 1.81 15.93 7.26
N PRO A 88 2.65 16.77 7.93
CA PRO A 88 2.79 16.70 9.37
C PRO A 88 1.57 17.31 10.08
N VAL A 89 1.05 16.59 11.07
CA VAL A 89 0.02 17.06 12.00
C VAL A 89 0.53 16.94 13.44
N ASP A 90 -0.07 17.65 14.37
CA ASP A 90 0.38 17.63 15.77
C ASP A 90 -0.16 16.41 16.52
N ASP A 91 -1.36 15.93 16.17
CA ASP A 91 -1.99 14.70 16.67
C ASP A 91 -2.76 14.03 15.53
N LEU A 92 -2.23 12.92 15.03
CA LEU A 92 -2.82 12.20 13.91
C LEU A 92 -4.22 11.65 14.24
N LYS A 93 -4.45 11.16 15.46
CA LYS A 93 -5.75 10.62 15.85
C LYS A 93 -6.80 11.72 15.98
N ALA A 94 -6.45 12.88 16.53
CA ALA A 94 -7.33 14.04 16.60
C ALA A 94 -7.68 14.53 15.20
N PHE A 95 -6.68 14.65 14.31
CA PHE A 95 -6.87 15.02 12.91
C PHE A 95 -7.84 14.07 12.18
N LEU A 96 -7.67 12.75 12.35
CA LEU A 96 -8.56 11.76 11.72
C LEU A 96 -9.99 11.83 12.28
N ARG A 97 -10.16 12.05 13.59
CA ARG A 97 -11.50 12.22 14.21
C ARG A 97 -12.21 13.47 13.69
N GLU A 98 -11.49 14.57 13.56
CA GLU A 98 -12.05 15.83 13.05
C GLU A 98 -12.52 15.69 11.61
N ASN A 99 -11.77 14.99 10.77
CA ASN A 99 -12.14 14.74 9.38
C ASN A 99 -13.30 13.73 9.23
N GLY A 100 -13.48 12.80 10.18
CA GLY A 100 -14.61 11.89 10.25
C GLY A 100 -14.73 10.89 9.09
N GLN A 101 -13.67 10.69 8.31
CA GLN A 101 -13.70 9.88 7.08
C GLN A 101 -12.88 8.59 7.24
N PRO A 102 -13.21 7.54 6.47
CA PRO A 102 -12.39 6.33 6.40
C PRO A 102 -11.00 6.64 5.82
N VAL A 103 -10.02 5.79 6.11
CA VAL A 103 -8.64 5.92 5.63
C VAL A 103 -8.31 4.83 4.61
N GLN A 104 -7.44 5.14 3.68
CA GLN A 104 -7.09 4.25 2.58
C GLN A 104 -6.02 3.23 2.98
N LYS A 105 -5.10 3.62 3.87
CA LYS A 105 -3.99 2.79 4.32
C LYS A 105 -3.41 3.34 5.63
N VAL A 106 -2.97 2.46 6.50
CA VAL A 106 -2.02 2.75 7.58
C VAL A 106 -0.70 2.11 7.22
N GLN A 107 0.41 2.84 7.35
CA GLN A 107 1.76 2.32 7.14
C GLN A 107 2.55 2.41 8.44
N LEU A 108 3.32 1.38 8.74
CA LEU A 108 4.27 1.37 9.84
C LEU A 108 5.69 1.21 9.28
N CYS A 109 6.66 1.88 9.91
CA CYS A 109 8.08 1.70 9.65
C CYS A 109 8.78 1.34 10.95
N PHE A 110 9.49 0.23 10.96
CA PHE A 110 10.17 -0.34 12.12
C PHE A 110 11.68 -0.18 12.00
N ARG A 111 12.32 0.04 13.14
CA ARG A 111 13.77 -0.09 13.26
C ARG A 111 14.18 -1.56 13.49
N ASP A 112 13.44 -2.27 14.34
CA ASP A 112 13.69 -3.67 14.66
C ASP A 112 12.84 -4.61 13.79
N MET A 113 13.51 -5.52 13.10
CA MET A 113 12.85 -6.49 12.21
C MET A 113 12.16 -7.62 12.98
N ALA A 114 12.61 -7.97 14.17
CA ALA A 114 11.94 -8.97 14.99
C ALA A 114 10.62 -8.41 15.54
N GLU A 115 10.62 -7.15 16.00
CA GLU A 115 9.41 -6.45 16.42
C GLU A 115 8.42 -6.30 15.26
N ARG A 116 8.92 -6.00 14.06
CA ARG A 116 8.08 -5.92 12.84
C ARG A 116 7.36 -7.25 12.56
N GLU A 117 8.03 -8.39 12.66
CA GLU A 117 7.40 -9.71 12.43
C GLU A 117 6.40 -10.05 13.54
N THR A 118 6.70 -9.71 14.79
CA THR A 118 5.76 -9.82 15.91
C THR A 118 4.51 -8.97 15.65
N ALA A 119 4.69 -7.70 15.30
CA ALA A 119 3.59 -6.80 14.97
C ALA A 119 2.74 -7.32 13.80
N ARG A 120 3.38 -7.86 12.76
CA ARG A 120 2.67 -8.47 11.62
C ARG A 120 1.71 -9.58 12.08
N ALA A 121 2.21 -10.50 12.89
CA ALA A 121 1.41 -11.64 13.37
C ALA A 121 0.27 -11.20 14.28
N GLU A 122 0.56 -10.30 15.22
CA GLU A 122 -0.42 -9.83 16.21
C GLU A 122 -1.49 -8.95 15.58
N ILE A 123 -1.15 -8.07 14.62
CA ILE A 123 -2.12 -7.26 13.86
C ILE A 123 -3.03 -8.17 13.04
N ALA A 124 -2.46 -9.15 12.31
CA ALA A 124 -3.27 -10.07 11.51
C ALA A 124 -4.23 -10.92 12.36
N ALA A 125 -3.86 -11.26 13.59
CA ALA A 125 -4.71 -12.00 14.52
C ALA A 125 -5.80 -11.11 15.15
N ALA A 126 -5.47 -9.85 15.49
CA ALA A 126 -6.39 -8.94 16.19
C ALA A 126 -7.36 -8.23 15.24
N PHE A 127 -7.01 -8.07 13.96
CA PHE A 127 -7.79 -7.33 12.96
C PHE A 127 -7.97 -8.18 11.68
N PRO A 128 -8.85 -9.18 11.66
CA PRO A 128 -9.06 -10.05 10.48
C PRO A 128 -9.59 -9.27 9.27
N GLU A 129 -10.17 -8.09 9.48
CA GLU A 129 -10.62 -7.16 8.45
C GLU A 129 -9.48 -6.35 7.80
N ILE A 130 -8.23 -6.53 8.27
CA ILE A 130 -7.04 -5.82 7.76
C ILE A 130 -6.13 -6.77 7.00
N LEU A 131 -5.77 -6.38 5.78
CA LEU A 131 -4.74 -7.02 4.98
C LEU A 131 -3.39 -6.42 5.33
N VAL A 132 -2.46 -7.26 5.83
CA VAL A 132 -1.09 -6.86 6.18
C VAL A 132 -0.13 -7.26 5.07
N THR A 133 0.48 -6.28 4.41
CA THR A 133 1.49 -6.47 3.35
C THR A 133 2.75 -5.67 3.66
N SER A 134 3.73 -5.72 2.78
CA SER A 134 4.92 -4.86 2.82
C SER A 134 5.43 -4.58 1.41
N SER A 135 6.01 -3.41 1.20
CA SER A 135 6.67 -2.98 -0.03
C SER A 135 8.16 -2.70 0.17
N PHE A 136 8.58 -2.43 1.40
CA PHE A 136 9.98 -2.23 1.79
C PHE A 136 10.37 -3.23 2.88
N ARG A 137 11.69 -3.39 3.08
CA ARG A 137 12.22 -4.31 4.07
C ARG A 137 11.68 -4.07 5.48
N ASN A 138 11.53 -2.80 5.89
CA ASN A 138 11.24 -2.38 7.26
C ASN A 138 9.82 -1.85 7.46
N ASN A 139 8.92 -1.96 6.46
CA ASN A 139 7.55 -1.46 6.62
C ASN A 139 6.52 -2.60 6.75
N LEU A 140 5.37 -2.25 7.32
CA LEU A 140 4.09 -2.93 7.15
C LEU A 140 3.09 -1.96 6.52
N GLU A 141 2.29 -2.45 5.61
CA GLU A 141 1.19 -1.72 4.99
C GLU A 141 -0.11 -2.42 5.34
N LEU A 142 -1.00 -1.69 5.96
CA LEU A 142 -2.27 -2.14 6.50
C LEU A 142 -3.37 -1.51 5.67
N ASN A 143 -4.10 -2.33 4.94
CA ASN A 143 -5.21 -1.92 4.09
C ASN A 143 -6.48 -2.67 4.53
N ALA A 144 -7.64 -2.22 4.11
CA ALA A 144 -8.85 -3.02 4.25
C ALA A 144 -8.67 -4.39 3.55
N ALA A 145 -9.24 -5.46 4.07
CA ALA A 145 -9.04 -6.82 3.53
C ALA A 145 -9.44 -6.97 2.06
N ASP A 146 -10.32 -6.11 1.59
CA ASP A 146 -10.78 -6.05 0.21
C ASP A 146 -9.97 -5.08 -0.68
N ALA A 147 -9.00 -4.36 -0.11
CA ALA A 147 -8.04 -3.54 -0.84
C ALA A 147 -6.88 -4.39 -1.34
N ASP A 148 -7.02 -5.02 -2.49
CA ASP A 148 -5.94 -5.75 -3.13
C ASP A 148 -5.82 -5.41 -4.63
N LYS A 149 -4.59 -5.43 -5.13
CA LYS A 149 -4.29 -5.09 -6.52
C LYS A 149 -4.98 -6.03 -7.54
N GLY A 150 -5.19 -7.29 -7.17
CA GLY A 150 -5.85 -8.26 -8.06
C GLY A 150 -7.33 -7.97 -8.20
N ARG A 151 -8.03 -7.70 -7.10
CA ARG A 151 -9.42 -7.27 -7.12
C ARG A 151 -9.58 -5.95 -7.88
N ALA A 152 -8.68 -5.00 -7.66
CA ALA A 152 -8.70 -3.71 -8.34
C ALA A 152 -8.47 -3.86 -9.86
N LEU A 153 -7.54 -4.74 -10.28
CA LEU A 153 -7.33 -5.08 -11.69
C LEU A 153 -8.59 -5.65 -12.33
N LEU A 154 -9.21 -6.65 -11.69
CA LEU A 154 -10.40 -7.29 -12.23
C LEU A 154 -11.60 -6.34 -12.28
N ALA A 155 -11.78 -5.48 -11.25
CA ALA A 155 -12.83 -4.47 -11.24
C ALA A 155 -12.65 -3.44 -12.37
N LEU A 156 -11.41 -3.00 -12.61
CA LEU A 156 -11.10 -2.11 -13.73
C LEU A 156 -11.31 -2.78 -15.07
N ALA A 157 -10.85 -4.03 -15.24
CA ALA A 157 -11.07 -4.80 -16.46
C ALA A 157 -12.57 -4.97 -16.77
N GLN A 158 -13.37 -5.30 -15.75
CA GLN A 158 -14.82 -5.39 -15.87
C GLN A 158 -15.46 -4.04 -16.28
N HIS A 159 -15.02 -2.94 -15.65
CA HIS A 159 -15.51 -1.59 -16.01
C HIS A 159 -15.23 -1.24 -17.47
N LEU A 160 -14.10 -1.70 -18.00
CA LEU A 160 -13.68 -1.48 -19.39
C LEU A 160 -14.23 -2.51 -20.38
N GLY A 161 -14.98 -3.52 -19.93
CA GLY A 161 -15.45 -4.61 -20.78
C GLY A 161 -14.33 -5.55 -21.26
N ILE A 162 -13.19 -5.58 -20.56
CA ILE A 162 -12.03 -6.43 -20.90
C ILE A 162 -12.13 -7.75 -20.13
N PRO A 163 -12.13 -8.91 -20.80
CA PRO A 163 -12.07 -10.21 -20.13
C PRO A 163 -10.81 -10.33 -19.25
N ALA A 164 -10.91 -10.96 -18.08
CA ALA A 164 -9.75 -11.18 -17.21
C ALA A 164 -8.60 -11.92 -17.94
N ALA A 165 -8.92 -12.82 -18.86
CA ALA A 165 -7.96 -13.56 -19.68
C ALA A 165 -7.10 -12.65 -20.58
N ASP A 166 -7.58 -11.45 -20.91
CA ASP A 166 -6.89 -10.48 -21.79
C ASP A 166 -6.10 -9.43 -21.00
N THR A 167 -5.97 -9.63 -19.68
CA THR A 167 -5.16 -8.74 -18.80
C THR A 167 -3.74 -9.25 -18.64
N ILE A 168 -2.78 -8.33 -18.54
CA ILE A 168 -1.37 -8.62 -18.25
C ILE A 168 -0.97 -7.87 -16.99
N ALA A 169 -0.32 -8.56 -16.04
CA ALA A 169 0.19 -7.96 -14.81
C ALA A 169 1.70 -8.17 -14.66
N PHE A 170 2.39 -7.14 -14.19
CA PHE A 170 3.80 -7.17 -13.82
C PHE A 170 3.94 -6.90 -12.33
N GLY A 171 4.80 -7.64 -11.63
CA GLY A 171 5.00 -7.45 -10.19
C GLY A 171 6.25 -8.12 -9.66
N ASP A 172 6.71 -7.66 -8.50
CA ASP A 172 7.94 -8.13 -7.85
C ASP A 172 7.79 -8.39 -6.34
N SER A 173 6.78 -7.81 -5.69
CA SER A 173 6.60 -7.78 -4.24
C SER A 173 5.40 -8.61 -3.75
N SER A 174 5.31 -8.79 -2.43
CA SER A 174 4.23 -9.57 -1.81
C SER A 174 2.84 -9.00 -2.04
N ASN A 175 2.72 -7.67 -2.15
CA ASN A 175 1.46 -6.98 -2.44
C ASN A 175 0.99 -7.16 -3.90
N ASP A 176 1.85 -7.71 -4.80
CA ASP A 176 1.50 -7.98 -6.20
C ASP A 176 0.96 -9.40 -6.41
N LEU A 177 1.15 -10.31 -5.44
CA LEU A 177 0.82 -11.74 -5.61
C LEU A 177 -0.63 -11.98 -6.03
N ARG A 178 -1.58 -11.26 -5.44
CA ARG A 178 -3.00 -11.41 -5.80
C ARG A 178 -3.28 -10.90 -7.20
N MET A 179 -2.62 -9.81 -7.62
CA MET A 179 -2.72 -9.29 -8.98
C MET A 179 -2.12 -10.25 -10.01
N LEU A 180 -0.92 -10.79 -9.73
CA LEU A 180 -0.28 -11.79 -10.58
C LEU A 180 -1.10 -13.07 -10.71
N ARG A 181 -1.85 -13.47 -9.68
CA ARG A 181 -2.74 -14.63 -9.73
C ARG A 181 -4.05 -14.37 -10.47
N ALA A 182 -4.52 -13.14 -10.44
CA ALA A 182 -5.80 -12.73 -11.02
C ALA A 182 -5.73 -12.43 -12.52
N ALA A 183 -4.57 -11.98 -13.01
CA ALA A 183 -4.38 -11.63 -14.41
C ALA A 183 -4.37 -12.84 -15.33
N GLY A 184 -4.79 -12.65 -16.58
CA GLY A 184 -4.73 -13.66 -17.65
C GLY A 184 -3.28 -14.04 -17.98
N THR A 185 -2.38 -13.06 -18.02
CA THR A 185 -0.92 -13.26 -18.14
C THR A 185 -0.21 -12.54 -17.02
N SER A 186 0.77 -13.21 -16.41
CA SER A 186 1.53 -12.68 -15.28
C SER A 186 3.02 -12.68 -15.58
N VAL A 187 3.69 -11.59 -15.28
CA VAL A 187 5.14 -11.42 -15.44
C VAL A 187 5.77 -11.08 -14.10
N ALA A 188 6.57 -12.00 -13.55
CA ALA A 188 7.40 -11.72 -12.39
C ALA A 188 8.67 -10.99 -12.84
N MET A 189 8.98 -9.86 -12.21
CA MET A 189 10.19 -9.10 -12.50
C MET A 189 11.45 -9.88 -12.13
N GLY A 190 12.59 -9.59 -12.77
CA GLY A 190 13.86 -10.29 -12.50
C GLY A 190 14.32 -10.21 -11.04
N ASN A 191 14.08 -9.08 -10.38
CA ASN A 191 14.33 -8.82 -8.96
C ASN A 191 13.22 -9.35 -8.02
N ALA A 192 12.18 -10.00 -8.56
CA ALA A 192 11.06 -10.48 -7.76
C ALA A 192 11.50 -11.50 -6.71
N ALA A 193 10.91 -11.40 -5.53
CA ALA A 193 11.11 -12.37 -4.46
C ALA A 193 10.71 -13.79 -4.91
N PRO A 194 11.34 -14.87 -4.38
CA PRO A 194 11.08 -16.24 -4.82
C PRO A 194 9.60 -16.65 -4.81
N TYR A 195 8.82 -16.16 -3.84
CA TYR A 195 7.39 -16.43 -3.72
C TYR A 195 6.55 -15.76 -4.83
N SER A 196 7.04 -14.68 -5.45
CA SER A 196 6.36 -14.02 -6.57
C SER A 196 6.56 -14.75 -7.89
N LYS A 197 7.52 -15.68 -7.95
CA LYS A 197 7.85 -16.53 -9.11
C LYS A 197 6.98 -17.79 -9.19
N ILE A 198 6.01 -17.96 -8.28
CA ILE A 198 5.12 -19.12 -8.22
C ILE A 198 3.83 -18.79 -8.99
N GLY A 199 3.69 -19.30 -10.20
CA GLY A 199 2.49 -19.16 -11.03
C GLY A 199 2.78 -19.30 -12.52
N ARG A 200 1.80 -19.04 -13.40
CA ARG A 200 1.94 -18.98 -14.87
C ARG A 200 2.80 -17.80 -15.35
N ALA A 201 3.88 -17.49 -14.61
CA ALA A 201 4.72 -16.35 -14.91
C ALA A 201 5.65 -16.66 -16.07
N VAL A 202 5.58 -15.87 -17.14
CA VAL A 202 6.69 -15.78 -18.09
C VAL A 202 7.81 -15.04 -17.39
N GLN A 203 8.90 -15.74 -17.09
CA GLN A 203 10.08 -15.16 -16.45
C GLN A 203 10.84 -14.37 -17.53
N GLN A 204 10.67 -13.06 -17.57
CA GLN A 204 11.45 -12.18 -18.44
C GLN A 204 12.45 -11.41 -17.58
N GLU A 205 13.73 -11.73 -17.73
CA GLU A 205 14.82 -10.93 -17.16
C GLU A 205 14.87 -9.59 -17.89
N CYS A 206 14.41 -8.52 -17.27
CA CYS A 206 14.80 -7.18 -17.67
C CYS A 206 16.28 -7.01 -17.27
N ARG A 207 17.18 -7.16 -18.21
CA ARG A 207 18.60 -6.77 -18.03
C ARG A 207 18.64 -5.25 -17.99
N ASP A 208 19.10 -4.69 -16.87
CA ASP A 208 19.48 -3.30 -16.78
C ASP A 208 20.48 -3.03 -17.92
N ARG A 209 20.12 -2.12 -18.82
CA ARG A 209 21.09 -1.53 -19.74
C ARG A 209 21.75 -0.39 -19.00
N SER A 210 22.94 -0.68 -18.45
CA SER A 210 23.92 0.33 -18.04
C SER A 210 24.25 1.31 -19.18
#